data_17df9876574ae1996316f14337a6bf44
#
_entry.id   17df9876574ae1996316f14337a6bf44
#
_cell.length_a   1.000
_cell.length_b   1.000
_cell.length_c   1.000
_cell.angle_alpha   90.00
_cell.angle_beta   90.00
_cell.angle_gamma   90.00
#
_symmetry.space_group_name_H-M   'P 1'
#
loop_
_entity.id
_entity.type
_entity.pdbx_description
1 polymer ?
#
loop_
_entity_poly.entity_id
_entity_poly.type
_entity_poly.pdbx_seq_one_letter_code
_entity_poly.pdbx_strand_id
1 'polypeptide(L)'
;LERQGRIVGVGMCHTDVLPRGAETLSPPPIICGHEGAGVVEAVGSDVSGLAVGDHVVLSYESCGSCEACAAGRPYACEQFFLLNLLGRRGDFSTAVTDASGQEIPSRWFGQSSFATHALATARNVVVVDPSLPLEKLGPLGCGIQTGAGSVLSPDALDVQPGTSIVVFGAGAVGLAAVMAAVVAGATTIIA
;
A
#
# COMPACT_ATOMS: atom_id res chain seq x y z
N LEU A 1 12.47 -3.24 13.48
CA LEU A 1 11.06 -3.68 13.50
C LEU A 1 10.55 -4.03 12.11
N GLU A 2 11.47 -4.39 11.22
CA GLU A 2 11.18 -4.76 9.84
C GLU A 2 10.96 -6.26 9.70
N ARG A 3 10.32 -6.63 8.62
CA ARG A 3 10.02 -8.00 8.22
C ARG A 3 10.46 -8.22 6.80
N GLN A 4 10.94 -9.41 6.53
CA GLN A 4 11.21 -9.85 5.17
C GLN A 4 10.08 -10.76 4.71
N GLY A 5 9.52 -10.44 3.55
CA GLY A 5 8.55 -11.28 2.87
C GLY A 5 8.97 -11.56 1.44
N ARG A 6 8.75 -12.80 0.99
CA ARG A 6 8.91 -13.19 -0.41
C ARG A 6 7.68 -12.74 -1.18
N ILE A 7 7.87 -11.91 -2.19
CA ILE A 7 6.77 -11.42 -3.03
C ILE A 7 6.31 -12.53 -3.97
N VAL A 8 5.00 -12.74 -4.01
CA VAL A 8 4.30 -13.72 -4.86
C VAL A 8 3.58 -13.03 -6.00
N GLY A 9 3.01 -11.86 -5.75
CA GLY A 9 2.36 -11.03 -6.75
C GLY A 9 2.51 -9.56 -6.43
N VAL A 10 2.52 -8.73 -7.46
CA VAL A 10 2.56 -7.27 -7.32
C VAL A 10 1.70 -6.63 -8.40
N GLY A 11 0.83 -5.70 -8.01
CA GLY A 11 0.08 -4.86 -8.93
C GLY A 11 0.95 -3.74 -9.49
N MET A 12 0.58 -3.22 -10.66
CA MET A 12 1.22 -2.07 -11.29
C MET A 12 0.26 -0.89 -11.25
N CYS A 13 0.65 0.17 -10.56
CA CYS A 13 -0.14 1.38 -10.42
C CYS A 13 0.57 2.57 -11.11
N HIS A 14 -0.19 3.55 -11.57
CA HIS A 14 0.37 4.77 -12.17
C HIS A 14 1.31 5.52 -11.22
N THR A 15 1.09 5.42 -9.91
CA THR A 15 1.96 6.00 -8.87
C THR A 15 3.41 5.50 -8.96
N ASP A 16 3.66 4.28 -9.43
CA ASP A 16 5.01 3.74 -9.63
C ASP A 16 5.79 4.43 -10.78
N VAL A 17 5.12 5.26 -11.56
CA VAL A 17 5.75 6.08 -12.62
C VAL A 17 6.21 7.44 -12.10
N LEU A 18 5.74 7.90 -10.95
CA LEU A 18 6.10 9.20 -10.37
C LEU A 18 7.61 9.45 -10.26
N PRO A 19 8.46 8.46 -9.88
CA PRO A 19 9.90 8.67 -9.80
C PRO A 19 10.58 9.06 -11.12
N ARG A 20 9.89 8.87 -12.27
CA ARG A 20 10.40 9.31 -13.59
C ARG A 20 10.15 10.80 -13.87
N GLY A 21 9.31 11.44 -13.06
CA GLY A 21 8.99 12.86 -13.22
C GLY A 21 10.12 13.77 -12.79
N ALA A 22 10.13 15.01 -13.30
CA ALA A 22 11.15 16.00 -12.97
C ALA A 22 11.06 16.53 -11.51
N GLU A 23 9.88 16.45 -10.91
CA GLU A 23 9.59 16.95 -9.56
C GLU A 23 9.38 15.80 -8.54
N THR A 24 10.23 14.80 -8.59
CA THR A 24 10.13 13.65 -7.66
C THR A 24 11.02 13.85 -6.43
N LEU A 25 10.56 13.37 -5.27
CA LEU A 25 11.35 13.28 -4.03
C LEU A 25 12.44 12.21 -4.11
N SER A 26 12.26 11.22 -5.00
CA SER A 26 13.17 10.08 -5.15
C SER A 26 13.40 9.78 -6.63
N PRO A 27 14.35 10.49 -7.26
CA PRO A 27 14.70 10.20 -8.65
C PRO A 27 15.36 8.81 -8.78
N PRO A 28 15.32 8.19 -9.96
CA PRO A 28 16.05 6.96 -10.24
C PRO A 28 17.58 7.12 -9.97
N PRO A 29 18.26 6.04 -9.54
CA PRO A 29 17.74 4.68 -9.36
C PRO A 29 16.91 4.51 -8.08
N ILE A 30 15.75 3.85 -8.17
CA ILE A 30 14.87 3.49 -7.05
C ILE A 30 14.14 2.19 -7.37
N ILE A 31 13.91 1.35 -6.36
CA ILE A 31 13.03 0.19 -6.48
C ILE A 31 11.61 0.63 -6.12
N CYS A 32 10.70 0.56 -7.09
CA CYS A 32 9.29 0.87 -6.92
C CYS A 32 8.46 -0.37 -6.52
N GLY A 33 7.15 -0.30 -6.74
CA GLY A 33 6.17 -1.32 -6.38
C GLY A 33 5.56 -1.07 -5.01
N HIS A 34 4.24 -0.84 -4.98
CA HIS A 34 3.52 -0.55 -3.74
C HIS A 34 2.19 -1.30 -3.62
N GLU A 35 2.01 -2.31 -4.44
CA GLU A 35 0.86 -3.23 -4.43
C GLU A 35 1.37 -4.67 -4.27
N GLY A 36 2.20 -4.92 -3.27
CA GLY A 36 2.80 -6.23 -3.03
C GLY A 36 1.89 -7.17 -2.26
N ALA A 37 1.92 -8.45 -2.64
CA ALA A 37 1.41 -9.57 -1.85
C ALA A 37 2.46 -10.67 -1.75
N GLY A 38 2.58 -11.33 -0.62
CA GLY A 38 3.65 -12.27 -0.40
C GLY A 38 3.48 -13.14 0.83
N VAL A 39 4.52 -13.90 1.12
CA VAL A 39 4.61 -14.79 2.29
C VAL A 39 5.70 -14.28 3.22
N VAL A 40 5.41 -14.18 4.51
CA VAL A 40 6.37 -13.77 5.53
C VAL A 40 7.45 -14.84 5.68
N GLU A 41 8.72 -14.48 5.54
CA GLU A 41 9.88 -15.39 5.69
C GLU A 41 10.71 -15.11 6.94
N ALA A 42 10.73 -13.85 7.41
CA ALA A 42 11.40 -13.50 8.65
C ALA A 42 10.65 -12.38 9.38
N VAL A 43 10.66 -12.44 10.70
CA VAL A 43 9.99 -11.48 11.59
C VAL A 43 11.00 -10.98 12.62
N GLY A 44 11.13 -9.67 12.77
CA GLY A 44 11.99 -9.07 13.80
C GLY A 44 11.48 -9.40 15.21
N SER A 45 12.40 -9.45 16.20
CA SER A 45 12.14 -9.88 17.58
C SER A 45 11.00 -9.12 18.28
N ASP A 46 10.84 -7.83 17.94
CA ASP A 46 9.89 -6.93 18.62
C ASP A 46 8.55 -6.85 17.90
N VAL A 47 8.31 -7.75 16.95
CA VAL A 47 7.09 -7.78 16.15
C VAL A 47 6.14 -8.82 16.71
N SER A 48 4.92 -8.42 17.02
CA SER A 48 3.82 -9.30 17.44
C SER A 48 2.74 -9.38 16.35
N GLY A 49 1.94 -10.47 16.38
CA GLY A 49 0.76 -10.63 15.54
C GLY A 49 1.05 -11.04 14.10
N LEU A 50 2.29 -11.48 13.79
CA LEU A 50 2.65 -12.09 12.51
C LEU A 50 3.63 -13.24 12.74
N ALA A 51 3.52 -14.26 11.90
CA ALA A 51 4.37 -15.45 11.91
C ALA A 51 4.99 -15.70 10.53
N VAL A 52 6.10 -16.43 10.51
CA VAL A 52 6.67 -16.98 9.29
C VAL A 52 5.64 -17.93 8.66
N GLY A 53 5.42 -17.78 7.37
CA GLY A 53 4.41 -18.53 6.60
C GLY A 53 3.09 -17.78 6.42
N ASP A 54 2.84 -16.67 7.12
CA ASP A 54 1.64 -15.88 6.91
C ASP A 54 1.57 -15.32 5.49
N HIS A 55 0.40 -15.45 4.87
CA HIS A 55 0.06 -14.77 3.63
C HIS A 55 -0.32 -13.32 3.93
N VAL A 56 0.27 -12.38 3.22
CA VAL A 56 0.11 -10.96 3.52
C VAL A 56 -0.06 -10.11 2.26
N VAL A 57 -0.78 -9.01 2.44
CA VAL A 57 -0.84 -7.90 1.49
C VAL A 57 -0.14 -6.69 2.12
N LEU A 58 0.61 -5.96 1.31
CA LEU A 58 1.32 -4.76 1.73
C LEU A 58 0.52 -3.52 1.36
N SER A 59 0.53 -2.52 2.24
CA SER A 59 -0.10 -1.23 2.02
C SER A 59 0.91 -0.10 2.22
N TYR A 60 0.46 1.14 2.31
CA TYR A 60 1.31 2.31 2.57
C TYR A 60 1.83 2.33 4.03
N GLU A 61 2.92 3.04 4.24
CA GLU A 61 3.53 3.26 5.56
C GLU A 61 2.86 4.44 6.29
N SER A 62 2.76 4.34 7.62
CA SER A 62 2.33 5.43 8.50
C SER A 62 3.22 5.50 9.74
N CYS A 63 3.36 6.68 10.37
CA CYS A 63 4.25 6.84 11.52
C CYS A 63 3.70 6.17 12.79
N GLY A 64 2.38 6.02 12.91
CA GLY A 64 1.71 5.43 14.08
C GLY A 64 1.68 6.31 15.33
N SER A 65 2.23 7.54 15.28
CA SER A 65 2.40 8.39 16.47
C SER A 65 1.90 9.82 16.34
N CYS A 66 1.67 10.32 15.12
CA CYS A 66 1.07 11.65 14.92
C CYS A 66 -0.41 11.67 15.32
N GLU A 67 -1.00 12.85 15.45
CA GLU A 67 -2.39 13.02 15.87
C GLU A 67 -3.36 12.20 15.03
N ALA A 68 -3.23 12.25 13.70
CA ALA A 68 -4.07 11.49 12.79
C ALA A 68 -3.94 9.98 13.01
N CYS A 69 -2.71 9.47 13.14
CA CYS A 69 -2.48 8.04 13.41
C CYS A 69 -3.04 7.61 14.77
N ALA A 70 -2.84 8.42 15.82
CA ALA A 70 -3.37 8.15 17.16
C ALA A 70 -4.92 8.16 17.18
N ALA A 71 -5.54 8.95 16.31
CA ALA A 71 -6.98 8.99 16.11
C ALA A 71 -7.53 7.86 15.20
N GLY A 72 -6.70 6.87 14.82
CA GLY A 72 -7.10 5.76 13.94
C GLY A 72 -7.26 6.13 12.46
N ARG A 73 -6.65 7.22 12.02
CA ARG A 73 -6.69 7.73 10.64
C ARG A 73 -5.29 7.70 10.00
N PRO A 74 -4.67 6.53 9.82
CA PRO A 74 -3.30 6.42 9.28
C PRO A 74 -3.20 6.94 7.83
N TYR A 75 -4.30 6.97 7.07
CA TYR A 75 -4.37 7.56 5.73
C TYR A 75 -4.13 9.07 5.70
N ALA A 76 -4.34 9.77 6.83
CA ALA A 76 -4.05 11.19 7.01
C ALA A 76 -2.75 11.42 7.80
N CYS A 77 -1.82 10.47 7.78
CA CYS A 77 -0.55 10.57 8.49
C CYS A 77 0.23 11.82 8.05
N GLU A 78 0.63 12.66 9.03
CA GLU A 78 1.38 13.89 8.77
C GLU A 78 2.74 13.64 8.10
N GLN A 79 3.31 12.44 8.27
CA GLN A 79 4.57 12.04 7.67
C GLN A 79 4.38 11.21 6.38
N PHE A 80 3.18 11.18 5.80
CA PHE A 80 2.87 10.32 4.66
C PHE A 80 3.86 10.47 3.50
N PHE A 81 4.16 11.68 3.09
CA PHE A 81 5.06 11.92 1.95
C PHE A 81 6.50 11.44 2.21
N LEU A 82 7.02 11.69 3.40
CA LEU A 82 8.37 11.26 3.77
C LEU A 82 8.48 9.73 3.85
N LEU A 83 7.50 9.07 4.46
CA LEU A 83 7.53 7.63 4.65
C LEU A 83 7.28 6.84 3.36
N ASN A 84 6.53 7.41 2.41
CA ASN A 84 6.08 6.68 1.22
C ASN A 84 6.78 7.09 -0.07
N LEU A 85 7.18 8.35 -0.23
CA LEU A 85 7.73 8.86 -1.49
C LEU A 85 9.25 9.11 -1.46
N LEU A 86 9.89 9.08 -0.29
CA LEU A 86 11.33 9.28 -0.18
C LEU A 86 12.14 8.04 -0.61
N GLY A 87 11.54 6.86 -0.57
CA GLY A 87 12.21 5.60 -0.89
C GLY A 87 13.27 5.15 0.11
N ARG A 88 13.37 5.80 1.28
CA ARG A 88 14.35 5.55 2.34
C ARG A 88 13.67 5.44 3.71
N ARG A 89 14.36 4.88 4.69
CA ARG A 89 13.93 4.90 6.09
C ARG A 89 13.96 6.31 6.67
N GLY A 90 13.34 6.52 7.81
CA GLY A 90 13.34 7.82 8.50
C GLY A 90 14.72 8.34 8.91
N ASP A 91 15.71 7.46 9.01
CA ASP A 91 17.14 7.79 9.21
C ASP A 91 17.91 7.94 7.90
N PHE A 92 17.23 8.01 6.78
CA PHE A 92 17.74 8.08 5.40
C PHE A 92 18.53 6.85 4.93
N SER A 93 18.60 5.78 5.70
CA SER A 93 19.22 4.53 5.29
C SER A 93 18.39 3.77 4.26
N THR A 94 19.01 2.82 3.57
CA THR A 94 18.36 1.85 2.69
C THR A 94 18.87 0.45 2.98
N ALA A 95 18.13 -0.57 2.55
CA ALA A 95 18.51 -1.98 2.76
C ALA A 95 19.21 -2.59 1.55
N VAL A 96 19.25 -1.88 0.42
CA VAL A 96 19.72 -2.43 -0.87
C VAL A 96 20.88 -1.60 -1.39
N THR A 97 21.88 -2.31 -1.89
CA THR A 97 23.00 -1.75 -2.67
C THR A 97 23.08 -2.44 -4.02
N ASP A 98 23.61 -1.76 -5.01
CA ASP A 98 23.97 -2.38 -6.29
C ASP A 98 25.30 -3.15 -6.20
N ALA A 99 25.74 -3.74 -7.32
CA ALA A 99 26.98 -4.51 -7.38
C ALA A 99 28.24 -3.66 -7.12
N SER A 100 28.18 -2.34 -7.23
CA SER A 100 29.29 -1.42 -6.91
C SER A 100 29.29 -1.01 -5.43
N GLY A 101 28.26 -1.37 -4.66
CA GLY A 101 28.07 -0.94 -3.28
C GLY A 101 27.31 0.40 -3.15
N GLN A 102 26.80 0.97 -4.24
CA GLN A 102 26.00 2.18 -4.20
C GLN A 102 24.63 1.88 -3.62
N GLU A 103 24.19 2.67 -2.64
CA GLU A 103 22.85 2.57 -2.06
C GLU A 103 21.74 2.85 -3.07
N ILE A 104 20.72 1.99 -3.09
CA ILE A 104 19.52 2.16 -3.91
C ILE A 104 18.32 2.37 -2.99
N PRO A 105 17.57 3.49 -3.12
CA PRO A 105 16.31 3.68 -2.42
C PRO A 105 15.37 2.49 -2.64
N SER A 106 14.93 1.86 -1.56
CA SER A 106 14.20 0.59 -1.56
C SER A 106 13.06 0.54 -0.53
N ARG A 107 12.43 1.71 -0.29
CA ARG A 107 11.31 1.88 0.64
C ARG A 107 10.13 2.63 0.03
N TRP A 108 9.92 2.48 -1.27
CA TRP A 108 8.74 3.06 -1.94
C TRP A 108 7.47 2.51 -1.32
N PHE A 109 6.65 3.39 -0.74
CA PHE A 109 5.47 3.05 0.09
C PHE A 109 5.77 2.05 1.21
N GLY A 110 6.97 2.14 1.80
CA GLY A 110 7.39 1.25 2.88
C GLY A 110 7.64 -0.20 2.47
N GLN A 111 7.68 -0.54 1.18
CA GLN A 111 7.74 -1.92 0.70
C GLN A 111 8.65 -2.16 -0.51
N SER A 112 8.62 -1.32 -1.58
CA SER A 112 9.40 -1.54 -2.82
C SER A 112 9.24 -2.95 -3.38
N SER A 113 8.01 -3.36 -3.66
CA SER A 113 7.65 -4.75 -3.98
C SER A 113 7.93 -5.19 -5.43
N PHE A 114 8.50 -4.33 -6.32
CA PHE A 114 9.05 -4.78 -7.61
C PHE A 114 10.40 -5.49 -7.41
N ALA A 115 10.40 -6.47 -6.54
CA ALA A 115 11.53 -7.27 -6.13
C ALA A 115 11.07 -8.69 -5.75
N THR A 116 12.00 -9.63 -5.63
CA THR A 116 11.70 -10.97 -5.13
C THR A 116 11.35 -10.98 -3.63
N HIS A 117 11.90 -10.03 -2.88
CA HIS A 117 11.67 -9.87 -1.44
C HIS A 117 11.48 -8.38 -1.12
N ALA A 118 10.66 -8.12 -0.11
CA ALA A 118 10.42 -6.77 0.41
C ALA A 118 10.64 -6.75 1.92
N LEU A 119 11.08 -5.59 2.42
CA LEU A 119 11.11 -5.28 3.86
C LEU A 119 9.94 -4.35 4.17
N ALA A 120 9.14 -4.71 5.14
CA ALA A 120 7.96 -3.95 5.54
C ALA A 120 7.90 -3.78 7.06
N THR A 121 7.17 -2.78 7.55
CA THR A 121 6.88 -2.64 8.98
C THR A 121 5.59 -3.37 9.35
N ALA A 122 5.34 -3.54 10.65
CA ALA A 122 4.12 -4.16 11.13
C ALA A 122 2.84 -3.44 10.67
N ARG A 123 2.93 -2.12 10.50
CA ARG A 123 1.76 -1.28 10.22
C ARG A 123 1.29 -1.33 8.78
N ASN A 124 2.18 -1.62 7.85
CA ASN A 124 1.79 -1.71 6.44
C ASN A 124 1.62 -3.15 5.92
N VAL A 125 1.49 -4.11 6.84
CA VAL A 125 1.29 -5.54 6.53
C VAL A 125 -0.06 -6.00 7.06
N VAL A 126 -0.86 -6.60 6.19
CA VAL A 126 -2.17 -7.17 6.52
C VAL A 126 -2.16 -8.67 6.22
N VAL A 127 -2.45 -9.49 7.24
CA VAL A 127 -2.60 -10.94 7.06
C VAL A 127 -3.90 -11.22 6.32
N VAL A 128 -3.84 -12.12 5.36
CA VAL A 128 -4.99 -12.56 4.57
C VAL A 128 -5.16 -14.07 4.69
N ASP A 129 -6.39 -14.55 4.42
CA ASP A 129 -6.68 -15.97 4.42
C ASP A 129 -5.81 -16.71 3.40
N PRO A 130 -5.07 -17.76 3.79
CA PRO A 130 -4.17 -18.49 2.90
C PRO A 130 -4.89 -19.24 1.76
N SER A 131 -6.21 -19.41 1.82
CA SER A 131 -7.01 -19.98 0.74
C SER A 131 -7.24 -19.02 -0.44
N LEU A 132 -6.98 -17.73 -0.25
CA LEU A 132 -7.15 -16.72 -1.29
C LEU A 132 -6.02 -16.78 -2.33
N PRO A 133 -6.29 -16.40 -3.60
CA PRO A 133 -5.30 -16.39 -4.67
C PRO A 133 -4.29 -15.25 -4.47
N LEU A 134 -3.28 -15.49 -3.64
CA LEU A 134 -2.34 -14.49 -3.13
C LEU A 134 -1.69 -13.66 -4.25
N GLU A 135 -1.40 -14.28 -5.39
CA GLU A 135 -0.81 -13.62 -6.56
C GLU A 135 -1.66 -12.50 -7.17
N LYS A 136 -2.95 -12.42 -6.78
CA LYS A 136 -3.90 -11.40 -7.26
C LYS A 136 -4.24 -10.35 -6.22
N LEU A 137 -3.80 -10.50 -4.97
CA LEU A 137 -4.26 -9.68 -3.87
C LEU A 137 -3.51 -8.34 -3.73
N GLY A 138 -2.36 -8.17 -4.38
CA GLY A 138 -1.55 -6.95 -4.26
C GLY A 138 -2.33 -5.64 -4.41
N PRO A 139 -3.21 -5.48 -5.40
CA PRO A 139 -4.01 -4.26 -5.58
C PRO A 139 -4.95 -3.89 -4.42
N LEU A 140 -5.24 -4.83 -3.49
CA LEU A 140 -5.98 -4.53 -2.27
C LEU A 140 -5.27 -3.46 -1.43
N GLY A 141 -3.94 -3.44 -1.46
CA GLY A 141 -3.11 -2.50 -0.70
C GLY A 141 -3.09 -1.07 -1.25
N CYS A 142 -3.62 -0.82 -2.46
CA CYS A 142 -3.65 0.51 -3.08
C CYS A 142 -4.95 0.75 -3.84
N GLY A 143 -5.04 0.30 -5.10
CA GLY A 143 -6.13 0.69 -6.00
C GLY A 143 -7.52 0.32 -5.46
N ILE A 144 -7.66 -0.88 -4.90
CA ILE A 144 -8.94 -1.35 -4.37
C ILE A 144 -9.32 -0.58 -3.11
N GLN A 145 -8.42 -0.44 -2.12
CA GLN A 145 -8.71 0.33 -0.91
C GLN A 145 -8.97 1.81 -1.21
N THR A 146 -8.31 2.39 -2.22
CA THR A 146 -8.51 3.79 -2.63
C THR A 146 -9.93 3.99 -3.15
N GLY A 147 -10.37 3.16 -4.08
CA GLY A 147 -11.72 3.26 -4.62
C GLY A 147 -12.80 2.96 -3.57
N ALA A 148 -12.64 1.89 -2.81
CA ALA A 148 -13.58 1.50 -1.78
C ALA A 148 -13.63 2.53 -0.64
N GLY A 149 -12.48 3.01 -0.17
CA GLY A 149 -12.38 4.01 0.88
C GLY A 149 -13.01 5.35 0.48
N SER A 150 -12.86 5.76 -0.78
CA SER A 150 -13.52 6.99 -1.28
C SER A 150 -15.04 6.92 -1.17
N VAL A 151 -15.63 5.75 -1.24
CA VAL A 151 -17.08 5.55 -1.18
C VAL A 151 -17.58 5.30 0.25
N LEU A 152 -16.88 4.44 0.99
CA LEU A 152 -17.34 3.90 2.27
C LEU A 152 -16.86 4.69 3.49
N SER A 153 -15.78 5.48 3.37
CA SER A 153 -15.23 6.19 4.52
C SER A 153 -16.12 7.34 4.96
N PRO A 154 -16.40 7.49 6.27
CA PRO A 154 -17.11 8.64 6.81
C PRO A 154 -16.33 9.95 6.63
N ASP A 155 -15.03 9.90 6.40
CA ASP A 155 -14.19 11.07 6.11
C ASP A 155 -14.12 11.39 4.60
N ALA A 156 -14.86 10.65 3.75
CA ALA A 156 -14.93 10.85 2.30
C ALA A 156 -16.39 11.00 1.86
N LEU A 157 -16.88 10.19 0.92
CA LEU A 157 -18.25 10.32 0.40
C LEU A 157 -19.31 9.78 1.36
N ASP A 158 -18.97 8.81 2.20
CA ASP A 158 -19.89 8.17 3.15
C ASP A 158 -21.24 7.79 2.50
N VAL A 159 -21.17 7.08 1.39
CA VAL A 159 -22.34 6.73 0.57
C VAL A 159 -23.32 5.90 1.37
N GLN A 160 -24.56 6.40 1.49
CA GLN A 160 -25.64 5.77 2.23
C GLN A 160 -26.58 4.98 1.31
N PRO A 161 -27.32 4.00 1.83
CA PRO A 161 -28.36 3.27 1.08
C PRO A 161 -29.35 4.23 0.42
N GLY A 162 -29.70 3.96 -0.83
CA GLY A 162 -30.61 4.78 -1.62
C GLY A 162 -29.94 5.95 -2.38
N THR A 163 -28.66 6.20 -2.18
CA THR A 163 -27.90 7.26 -2.84
C THR A 163 -27.70 6.96 -4.33
N SER A 164 -27.57 8.01 -5.15
CA SER A 164 -27.07 7.93 -6.53
C SER A 164 -25.61 8.37 -6.58
N ILE A 165 -24.78 7.63 -7.31
CA ILE A 165 -23.35 7.91 -7.46
C ILE A 165 -22.93 7.87 -8.93
N VAL A 166 -22.03 8.76 -9.32
CA VAL A 166 -21.39 8.78 -10.65
C VAL A 166 -19.89 8.57 -10.47
N VAL A 167 -19.33 7.63 -11.23
CA VAL A 167 -17.90 7.29 -11.20
C VAL A 167 -17.30 7.59 -12.57
N PHE A 168 -16.37 8.54 -12.64
CA PHE A 168 -15.63 8.86 -13.86
C PHE A 168 -14.36 8.01 -13.98
N GLY A 169 -14.38 7.04 -14.89
CA GLY A 169 -13.27 6.13 -15.16
C GLY A 169 -13.46 4.72 -14.60
N ALA A 170 -13.26 3.72 -15.46
CA ALA A 170 -13.44 2.29 -15.17
C ALA A 170 -12.10 1.54 -15.03
N GLY A 171 -11.06 2.19 -14.47
CA GLY A 171 -9.83 1.53 -14.04
C GLY A 171 -9.99 0.86 -12.68
N ALA A 172 -8.90 0.32 -12.09
CA ALA A 172 -8.94 -0.41 -10.83
C ALA A 172 -9.63 0.38 -9.69
N VAL A 173 -9.28 1.65 -9.53
CA VAL A 173 -9.88 2.54 -8.51
C VAL A 173 -11.37 2.76 -8.78
N GLY A 174 -11.76 3.09 -10.02
CA GLY A 174 -13.16 3.33 -10.36
C GLY A 174 -14.03 2.09 -10.23
N LEU A 175 -13.55 0.93 -10.67
CA LEU A 175 -14.27 -0.34 -10.49
C LEU A 175 -14.39 -0.72 -9.00
N ALA A 176 -13.38 -0.46 -8.18
CA ALA A 176 -13.45 -0.65 -6.75
C ALA A 176 -14.50 0.29 -6.11
N ALA A 177 -14.58 1.54 -6.57
CA ALA A 177 -15.62 2.48 -6.13
C ALA A 177 -17.02 2.00 -6.52
N VAL A 178 -17.20 1.47 -7.74
CA VAL A 178 -18.48 0.87 -8.18
C VAL A 178 -18.87 -0.31 -7.28
N MET A 179 -17.93 -1.23 -6.99
CA MET A 179 -18.18 -2.37 -6.09
C MET A 179 -18.56 -1.89 -4.69
N ALA A 180 -17.84 -0.90 -4.16
CA ALA A 180 -18.11 -0.32 -2.85
C ALA A 180 -19.48 0.39 -2.80
N ALA A 181 -19.89 1.07 -3.86
CA ALA A 181 -21.21 1.68 -3.98
C ALA A 181 -22.34 0.64 -3.92
N VAL A 182 -22.16 -0.52 -4.55
CA VAL A 182 -23.11 -1.64 -4.42
C VAL A 182 -23.20 -2.11 -2.97
N VAL A 183 -22.07 -2.29 -2.30
CA VAL A 183 -22.00 -2.71 -0.89
C VAL A 183 -22.67 -1.67 0.03
N ALA A 184 -22.48 -0.37 -0.26
CA ALA A 184 -23.12 0.74 0.48
C ALA A 184 -24.64 0.83 0.25
N GLY A 185 -25.21 0.08 -0.72
CA GLY A 185 -26.63 0.11 -1.03
C GLY A 185 -27.06 1.30 -1.90
N ALA A 186 -26.15 1.85 -2.71
CA ALA A 186 -26.50 2.84 -3.71
C ALA A 186 -27.51 2.26 -4.72
N THR A 187 -28.55 3.04 -5.05
CA THR A 187 -29.65 2.58 -5.95
C THR A 187 -29.40 2.94 -7.41
N THR A 188 -28.57 3.94 -7.66
CA THR A 188 -28.18 4.35 -9.02
C THR A 188 -26.68 4.51 -9.07
N ILE A 189 -26.03 3.72 -9.92
CA ILE A 189 -24.58 3.78 -10.11
C ILE A 189 -24.34 3.98 -11.62
N ILE A 190 -23.71 5.09 -11.97
CA ILE A 190 -23.33 5.45 -13.35
C ILE A 190 -21.81 5.45 -13.44
N ALA A 191 -21.22 4.71 -14.39
CA ALA A 191 -19.79 4.64 -14.63
C ALA A 191 -19.47 4.92 -16.12
#